data_886f1db5b99a5bcd7bddbfe6a7edc18d
#
_entry.id   886f1db5b99a5bcd7bddbfe6a7edc18d
#
_cell.length_a   1.000
_cell.length_b   1.000
_cell.length_c   1.000
_cell.angle_alpha   90.00
_cell.angle_beta   90.00
_cell.angle_gamma   90.00
#
_symmetry.space_group_name_H-M   'P 1'
#
loop_
_entity.id
_entity.type
_entity.pdbx_description
1 polymer ?
#
loop_
_entity_poly.entity_id
_entity_poly.type
_entity_poly.pdbx_seq_one_letter_code
_entity_poly.pdbx_strand_id
1 'polypeptide(L)'
;MYEVVFTKESLRTLRRMPKNIAQLIREKLEQLRVDPFAPNNNVTKLVGRPGYRLRVGDWRVIYEIENERLVLLVIRVGSRGEVYE
;
A
#
# COMPACT_ATOMS: atom_id res chain seq x y z
N MET A 1 -16.92 -1.52 1.13
CA MET A 1 -15.63 -1.12 1.73
C MET A 1 -14.70 -2.32 1.77
N TYR A 2 -13.45 -2.12 1.39
CA TYR A 2 -12.47 -3.20 1.35
C TYR A 2 -11.84 -3.40 2.72
N GLU A 3 -11.39 -4.62 2.98
CA GLU A 3 -10.61 -4.93 4.17
C GLU A 3 -9.12 -4.82 3.83
N VAL A 4 -8.36 -4.09 4.67
CA VAL A 4 -6.91 -3.98 4.47
C VAL A 4 -6.25 -5.15 5.18
N VAL A 5 -5.49 -5.93 4.41
CA VAL A 5 -4.78 -7.11 4.92
C VAL A 5 -3.30 -6.92 4.62
N PHE A 6 -2.44 -7.25 5.58
CA PHE A 6 -0.99 -7.08 5.45
C PHE A 6 -0.31 -8.44 5.40
N THR A 7 0.69 -8.56 4.51
CA THR A 7 1.61 -9.71 4.58
C THR A 7 2.49 -9.56 5.83
N LYS A 8 3.10 -10.66 6.23
CA LYS A 8 4.02 -10.63 7.37
C LYS A 8 5.17 -9.67 7.13
N GLU A 9 5.70 -9.67 5.91
CA GLU A 9 6.80 -8.78 5.54
C GLU A 9 6.41 -7.31 5.65
N SER A 10 5.26 -6.94 5.10
CA SER A 10 4.83 -5.55 5.13
C SER A 10 4.54 -5.10 6.57
N LEU A 11 3.93 -5.95 7.36
CA LEU A 11 3.64 -5.62 8.75
C LEU A 11 4.92 -5.44 9.57
N ARG A 12 5.92 -6.30 9.33
CA ARG A 12 7.21 -6.18 9.99
C ARG A 12 7.88 -4.84 9.67
N THR A 13 7.84 -4.44 8.42
CA THR A 13 8.43 -3.17 8.00
C THR A 13 7.69 -2.00 8.67
N LEU A 14 6.37 -2.04 8.71
CA LEU A 14 5.60 -0.99 9.36
C LEU A 14 5.95 -0.83 10.84
N ARG A 15 6.26 -1.93 11.50
CA ARG A 15 6.63 -1.89 12.92
C ARG A 15 8.03 -1.32 13.16
N ARG A 16 8.90 -1.40 12.16
CA ARG A 16 10.30 -0.95 12.29
C ARG A 16 10.54 0.46 11.80
N MET A 17 9.66 0.98 10.96
CA MET A 17 9.84 2.30 10.38
C MET A 17 9.45 3.41 11.36
N PRO A 18 9.80 4.66 11.08
CA PRO A 18 9.37 5.77 11.94
C PRO A 18 7.86 5.78 12.13
N LYS A 19 7.42 5.94 13.37
CA LYS A 19 6.02 5.77 13.71
C LYS A 19 5.11 6.78 13.03
N ASN A 20 5.59 8.01 12.84
CA ASN A 20 4.79 9.04 12.17
C ASN A 20 4.52 8.68 10.71
N ILE A 21 5.49 8.07 10.03
CA ILE A 21 5.31 7.65 8.64
C ILE A 21 4.42 6.42 8.58
N ALA A 22 4.62 5.47 9.49
CA ALA A 22 3.76 4.29 9.56
C ALA A 22 2.31 4.68 9.76
N GLN A 23 2.06 5.65 10.63
CA GLN A 23 0.71 6.15 10.88
C GLN A 23 0.13 6.81 9.63
N LEU A 24 0.93 7.60 8.93
CA LEU A 24 0.49 8.23 7.69
C LEU A 24 0.13 7.19 6.63
N ILE A 25 0.95 6.13 6.51
CA ILE A 25 0.65 5.05 5.58
C ILE A 25 -0.69 4.40 5.94
N ARG A 26 -0.92 4.13 7.22
CA ARG A 26 -2.18 3.52 7.65
C ARG A 26 -3.37 4.41 7.32
N GLU A 27 -3.23 5.72 7.50
CA GLU A 27 -4.30 6.67 7.16
C GLU A 27 -4.59 6.67 5.67
N LYS A 28 -3.54 6.63 4.83
CA LYS A 28 -3.73 6.58 3.39
C LYS A 28 -4.42 5.28 2.96
N LEU A 29 -4.06 4.17 3.60
CA LEU A 29 -4.70 2.89 3.31
C LEU A 29 -6.17 2.89 3.74
N GLU A 30 -6.50 3.56 4.85
CA GLU A 30 -7.89 3.70 5.27
C GLU A 30 -8.71 4.48 4.24
N GLN A 31 -8.14 5.48 3.62
CA GLN A 31 -8.80 6.22 2.55
C GLN A 31 -9.00 5.33 1.32
N LEU A 32 -7.97 4.56 0.96
CA LEU A 32 -8.03 3.69 -0.22
C LEU A 32 -9.07 2.58 -0.07
N ARG A 33 -9.28 2.05 1.13
CA ARG A 33 -10.21 0.95 1.31
C ARG A 33 -11.66 1.35 1.05
N VAL A 34 -11.95 2.62 1.14
CA VAL A 34 -13.31 3.11 0.85
C VAL A 34 -13.60 3.05 -0.64
N ASP A 35 -12.63 3.48 -1.47
CA ASP A 35 -12.77 3.44 -2.92
C ASP A 35 -11.37 3.31 -3.54
N PRO A 36 -10.87 2.07 -3.69
CA PRO A 36 -9.50 1.86 -4.16
C PRO A 36 -9.26 2.26 -5.61
N PHE A 37 -10.31 2.49 -6.38
CA PHE A 37 -10.17 2.88 -7.78
C PHE A 37 -10.39 4.37 -8.01
N ALA A 38 -10.63 5.15 -6.97
CA ALA A 38 -10.78 6.59 -7.11
C ALA A 38 -9.47 7.22 -7.59
N PRO A 39 -9.52 8.29 -8.39
CA PRO A 39 -8.29 8.95 -8.83
C PRO A 39 -7.43 9.37 -7.64
N ASN A 40 -6.12 9.13 -7.76
CA ASN A 40 -5.18 9.41 -6.68
C ASN A 40 -3.81 9.67 -7.30
N ASN A 41 -3.29 10.88 -7.11
CA ASN A 41 -2.01 11.29 -7.69
C ASN A 41 -0.82 10.53 -7.12
N ASN A 42 -0.99 9.88 -5.98
CA ASN A 42 0.09 9.14 -5.33
C ASN A 42 0.03 7.64 -5.61
N VAL A 43 -0.91 7.21 -6.43
CA VAL A 43 -1.07 5.80 -6.78
C VAL A 43 -0.74 5.61 -8.25
N THR A 44 0.11 4.62 -8.54
CA THR A 44 0.49 4.24 -9.88
C THR A 44 0.27 2.75 -10.06
N LYS A 45 -0.32 2.37 -11.20
CA LYS A 45 -0.48 0.97 -11.53
C LYS A 45 0.87 0.37 -11.91
N LEU A 46 1.17 -0.82 -11.39
CA LEU A 46 2.43 -1.49 -11.70
C LEU A 46 2.44 -1.98 -13.15
N VAL A 47 3.61 -1.93 -13.78
CA VAL A 47 3.79 -2.38 -15.16
C VAL A 47 4.32 -3.82 -15.13
N GLY A 48 3.70 -4.68 -15.94
CA GLY A 48 4.17 -6.05 -16.11
C GLY A 48 3.78 -7.00 -15.00
N ARG A 49 3.03 -6.54 -14.01
CA ARG A 49 2.52 -7.42 -12.94
C ARG A 49 1.30 -6.78 -12.30
N PRO A 50 0.45 -7.56 -11.62
CA PRO A 50 -0.72 -7.00 -10.96
C PRO A 50 -0.33 -6.13 -9.79
N GLY A 51 -1.20 -5.18 -9.47
CA GLY A 51 -1.03 -4.38 -8.28
C GLY A 51 -0.75 -2.92 -8.55
N TYR A 52 -0.54 -2.20 -7.46
CA TYR A 52 -0.40 -0.76 -7.46
C TYR A 52 0.70 -0.34 -6.49
N ARG A 53 1.21 0.84 -6.72
CA ARG A 53 2.22 1.45 -5.85
C ARG A 53 1.66 2.75 -5.30
N LEU A 54 1.61 2.86 -3.98
CA LEU A 54 1.26 4.09 -3.28
C LEU A 54 2.53 4.76 -2.79
N ARG A 55 2.70 6.03 -3.13
CA ARG A 55 3.84 6.81 -2.65
C ARG A 55 3.44 7.61 -1.42
N VAL A 56 4.24 7.49 -0.36
CA VAL A 56 4.06 8.27 0.87
C VAL A 56 5.43 8.81 1.25
N GLY A 57 5.71 10.06 0.88
CA GLY A 57 7.04 10.65 1.04
C GLY A 57 8.08 9.83 0.29
N ASP A 58 9.13 9.42 1.00
CA ASP A 58 10.18 8.58 0.42
C ASP A 58 9.86 7.09 0.53
N TRP A 59 8.67 6.75 0.98
CA TRP A 59 8.25 5.36 1.16
C TRP A 59 7.31 4.94 0.06
N ARG A 60 7.30 3.64 -0.22
CA ARG A 60 6.44 3.04 -1.25
C ARG A 60 5.69 1.87 -0.64
N VAL A 61 4.42 1.76 -0.97
CA VAL A 61 3.56 0.67 -0.53
C VAL A 61 3.05 -0.05 -1.78
N ILE A 62 3.35 -1.34 -1.89
CA ILE A 62 2.86 -2.17 -2.98
C ILE A 62 1.65 -2.93 -2.47
N TYR A 63 0.55 -2.84 -3.20
CA TYR A 63 -0.67 -3.54 -2.80
C TYR A 63 -1.41 -4.07 -4.02
N GLU A 64 -2.25 -5.08 -3.77
CA GLU A 64 -3.15 -5.63 -4.78
C GLU A 64 -4.57 -5.48 -4.30
N ILE A 65 -5.49 -5.43 -5.26
CA ILE A 65 -6.92 -5.31 -4.98
C ILE A 65 -7.58 -6.61 -5.42
N GLU A 66 -8.20 -7.31 -4.48
CA GLU A 66 -8.94 -8.54 -4.76
C GLU A 66 -10.42 -8.21 -4.71
N ASN A 67 -10.98 -7.94 -5.87
CA ASN A 67 -12.35 -7.44 -5.97
C ASN A 67 -13.41 -8.42 -5.46
N GLU A 68 -13.23 -9.71 -5.75
CA GLU A 68 -14.22 -10.70 -5.36
C GLU A 68 -14.30 -10.86 -3.85
N ARG A 69 -13.19 -10.66 -3.17
CA ARG A 69 -13.12 -10.80 -1.72
C ARG A 69 -13.20 -9.46 -1.00
N LEU A 70 -13.21 -8.36 -1.74
CA LEU A 70 -13.18 -7.00 -1.20
C LEU A 70 -11.99 -6.82 -0.25
N VAL A 71 -10.81 -7.23 -0.72
CA VAL A 71 -9.57 -7.16 0.05
C VAL A 71 -8.58 -6.25 -0.66
N LEU A 72 -7.93 -5.39 0.13
CA LEU A 72 -6.79 -4.61 -0.29
C LEU A 72 -5.58 -5.23 0.41
N LEU A 73 -4.78 -5.99 -0.35
CA LEU A 73 -3.67 -6.75 0.21
C LEU A 73 -2.38 -5.96 0.08
N VAL A 74 -1.83 -5.55 1.21
CA VAL A 74 -0.56 -4.83 1.26
C VAL A 74 0.58 -5.85 1.26
N ILE A 75 1.31 -5.90 0.15
CA ILE A 75 2.33 -6.93 -0.07
C ILE A 75 3.68 -6.47 0.44
N ARG A 76 4.03 -5.21 0.22
CA ARG A 76 5.36 -4.75 0.54
C ARG A 76 5.35 -3.27 0.91
N VAL A 77 6.17 -2.93 1.89
CA VAL A 77 6.42 -1.53 2.27
C VAL A 77 7.94 -1.36 2.28
N GLY A 78 8.43 -0.29 1.68
CA GLY A 78 9.86 -0.05 1.67
C GLY A 78 10.17 1.38 1.34
N SER A 79 11.42 1.77 1.59
CA SER A 79 11.89 3.09 1.24
C SER A 79 12.19 3.15 -0.25
N ARG A 80 12.32 4.37 -0.76
CA ARG A 80 12.69 4.59 -2.14
C ARG A 80 13.98 3.81 -2.46
N GLY A 81 13.96 3.06 -3.54
CA GLY A 81 15.10 2.25 -3.95
C GLY A 81 15.06 0.83 -3.43
N GLU A 82 14.24 0.53 -2.43
CA GLU A 82 14.08 -0.83 -1.91
C GLU A 82 12.91 -1.56 -2.54
N VAL A 83 11.95 -0.80 -3.07
CA VAL A 83 10.72 -1.36 -3.62
C VAL A 83 10.68 -1.08 -5.12
N TYR A 84 10.66 -2.15 -5.91
CA TYR A 84 10.61 -2.05 -7.37
C TYR A 84 9.33 -2.64 -7.92
N GLU A 85 8.91 -2.10 -9.03
CA GLU A 85 7.81 -2.68 -9.82
C GLU A 85 8.28 -3.83 -10.65
#